data_dc03d7c5951902fa64030a7b8ce97863
#
_entry.id   dc03d7c5951902fa64030a7b8ce97863
#
_cell.length_a   1.000
_cell.length_b   1.000
_cell.length_c   1.000
_cell.angle_alpha   90.00
_cell.angle_beta   90.00
_cell.angle_gamma   90.00
#
_symmetry.space_group_name_H-M   'P 1'
#
loop_
_entity.id
_entity.type
_entity.pdbx_description
1 polymer ?
#
loop_
_entity_poly.entity_id
_entity_poly.type
_entity_poly.pdbx_seq_one_letter_code
_entity_poly.pdbx_strand_id
1 'polypeptide(L)'
;MNKNILAGAALFTVALSMPLSAQEQTTTNKNTTTANQYQPVPVPEIRKIRLFISTDAKNEADDQFAIVQAILTPKFKIKGIISSQYSNTAKLMERNAEGSMDEGYAEIQKVVSLMDLATPPAIYHGAKHAIKDEKTAEVSEGAKAIVAEAMKDDKTPLYVISLGPITDLASAYLLEPKIADKVTAVWIGGGDYPKGGWEYNLFNDPSAANVIFKSKMPVWQVPRAVYSTMRTSLSEISYKVKPHGKIGEYLFTQMVDFNEWASNKFPTLNWPKGESWSLGDNPAVSVLLDEHEYGYKDQPVYVFDQKNFEYKKFKSNKKIRVYHYVDPRFTLEDMFAKIALAYPAK
;
A
#
# COMPACT_ATOMS: atom_id res chain seq x y z
N MET A 1 -9.08 -26.14 -67.77
CA MET A 1 -9.27 -27.60 -67.77
C MET A 1 -9.62 -27.96 -66.33
N ASN A 2 -10.90 -28.20 -66.14
CA ASN A 2 -11.58 -29.44 -65.80
C ASN A 2 -10.98 -30.19 -64.57
N LYS A 3 -11.67 -30.64 -63.55
CA LYS A 3 -13.10 -31.06 -63.40
C LYS A 3 -13.47 -31.14 -61.91
N ASN A 4 -14.72 -30.86 -61.66
CA ASN A 4 -15.58 -31.26 -60.53
C ASN A 4 -15.37 -32.72 -60.06
N ILE A 5 -15.74 -33.02 -58.82
CA ILE A 5 -16.72 -34.05 -58.47
C ILE A 5 -17.31 -33.80 -57.06
N LEU A 6 -18.63 -33.85 -57.05
CA LEU A 6 -19.59 -33.86 -55.94
C LEU A 6 -19.71 -35.22 -55.21
N ALA A 7 -20.42 -35.19 -54.14
CA ALA A 7 -21.25 -36.22 -53.46
C ALA A 7 -20.62 -36.71 -52.13
N GLY A 8 -21.34 -36.94 -51.06
CA GLY A 8 -22.78 -36.99 -50.81
C GLY A 8 -23.05 -37.14 -49.31
N ALA A 9 -24.24 -36.69 -48.93
CA ALA A 9 -24.80 -36.74 -47.59
C ALA A 9 -25.16 -38.15 -47.13
N ALA A 10 -25.04 -38.39 -45.84
CA ALA A 10 -25.83 -39.43 -45.16
C ALA A 10 -26.23 -38.96 -43.75
N LEU A 11 -27.50 -38.62 -43.61
CA LEU A 11 -28.17 -38.50 -42.30
C LEU A 11 -28.31 -39.90 -41.68
N PHE A 12 -27.98 -40.04 -40.43
CA PHE A 12 -28.49 -41.08 -39.55
C PHE A 12 -29.12 -40.44 -38.31
N THR A 13 -30.44 -40.41 -38.30
CA THR A 13 -31.26 -40.15 -37.13
C THR A 13 -31.41 -41.45 -36.35
N VAL A 14 -30.94 -41.47 -35.10
CA VAL A 14 -31.32 -42.52 -34.12
C VAL A 14 -32.02 -41.83 -32.99
N ALA A 15 -33.33 -42.07 -32.94
CA ALA A 15 -34.18 -41.73 -31.82
C ALA A 15 -34.04 -42.80 -30.75
N LEU A 16 -33.54 -42.46 -29.57
CA LEU A 16 -33.65 -43.29 -28.37
C LEU A 16 -34.56 -42.57 -27.37
N SER A 17 -35.71 -43.19 -27.16
CA SER A 17 -36.67 -42.88 -26.10
C SER A 17 -36.13 -43.30 -24.74
N MET A 18 -36.03 -42.36 -23.77
CA MET A 18 -35.83 -42.66 -22.36
C MET A 18 -37.09 -42.39 -21.55
N PRO A 19 -37.40 -43.19 -20.54
CA PRO A 19 -38.57 -42.98 -19.70
C PRO A 19 -38.32 -41.90 -18.65
N LEU A 20 -39.31 -41.04 -18.47
CA LEU A 20 -39.45 -40.11 -17.36
C LEU A 20 -39.69 -40.87 -16.08
N SER A 21 -38.81 -40.79 -15.11
CA SER A 21 -39.11 -41.05 -13.71
C SER A 21 -38.88 -39.75 -12.93
N ALA A 22 -40.00 -39.14 -12.56
CA ALA A 22 -40.02 -38.02 -11.62
C ALA A 22 -39.73 -38.53 -10.21
N GLN A 23 -38.60 -38.09 -9.62
CA GLN A 23 -38.39 -38.09 -8.19
C GLN A 23 -38.26 -36.63 -7.74
N GLU A 24 -39.30 -36.12 -7.10
CA GLU A 24 -39.24 -34.89 -6.32
C GLU A 24 -38.27 -35.11 -5.15
N GLN A 25 -37.07 -34.54 -5.27
CA GLN A 25 -36.23 -34.26 -4.12
C GLN A 25 -36.40 -32.80 -3.71
N THR A 26 -37.22 -32.64 -2.67
CA THR A 26 -37.25 -31.38 -1.91
C THR A 26 -35.89 -31.18 -1.23
N THR A 27 -34.96 -30.54 -1.91
CA THR A 27 -33.77 -29.97 -1.30
C THR A 27 -34.12 -28.60 -0.75
N THR A 28 -34.28 -28.53 0.57
CA THR A 28 -34.23 -27.27 1.30
C THR A 28 -32.87 -26.61 1.05
N ASN A 29 -32.85 -25.70 0.10
CA ASN A 29 -31.69 -24.85 -0.16
C ASN A 29 -31.55 -23.88 1.00
N LYS A 30 -30.73 -24.23 2.00
CA LYS A 30 -30.17 -23.25 2.92
C LYS A 30 -29.27 -22.35 2.06
N ASN A 31 -29.78 -21.19 1.70
CA ASN A 31 -28.98 -20.09 1.16
C ASN A 31 -27.95 -19.65 2.20
N THR A 32 -26.88 -20.40 2.31
CA THR A 32 -25.60 -19.85 2.77
C THR A 32 -25.12 -18.96 1.62
N THR A 33 -25.26 -17.66 1.78
CA THR A 33 -24.59 -16.66 0.95
C THR A 33 -23.09 -16.91 1.12
N THR A 34 -22.50 -17.79 0.31
CA THR A 34 -21.06 -17.85 0.14
C THR A 34 -20.68 -16.48 -0.43
N ALA A 35 -19.93 -15.72 0.37
CA ALA A 35 -19.29 -14.51 -0.12
C ALA A 35 -18.63 -14.85 -1.45
N ASN A 36 -18.92 -14.06 -2.49
CA ASN A 36 -18.29 -14.20 -3.79
C ASN A 36 -16.80 -14.07 -3.56
N GLN A 37 -16.07 -15.21 -3.55
CA GLN A 37 -14.64 -15.18 -3.38
C GLN A 37 -14.04 -14.55 -4.64
N TYR A 38 -13.54 -13.33 -4.50
CA TYR A 38 -12.74 -12.70 -5.54
C TYR A 38 -11.64 -13.66 -6.00
N GLN A 39 -11.64 -13.98 -7.28
CA GLN A 39 -10.62 -14.79 -7.92
C GLN A 39 -9.64 -13.86 -8.64
N PRO A 40 -8.53 -13.50 -8.00
CA PRO A 40 -7.56 -12.61 -8.62
C PRO A 40 -6.92 -13.28 -9.84
N VAL A 41 -6.53 -12.47 -10.82
CA VAL A 41 -5.73 -12.97 -11.95
C VAL A 41 -4.45 -13.61 -11.40
N PRO A 42 -4.13 -14.87 -11.74
CA PRO A 42 -2.99 -15.58 -11.19
C PRO A 42 -1.67 -14.87 -11.50
N VAL A 43 -0.82 -14.72 -10.49
CA VAL A 43 0.56 -14.23 -10.63
C VAL A 43 1.51 -15.40 -10.42
N PRO A 44 2.43 -15.70 -11.36
CA PRO A 44 3.42 -16.76 -11.19
C PRO A 44 4.23 -16.61 -9.91
N GLU A 45 4.51 -17.71 -9.20
CA GLU A 45 5.24 -17.68 -7.92
C GLU A 45 6.59 -16.95 -8.01
N ILE A 46 7.31 -17.09 -9.13
CA ILE A 46 8.59 -16.40 -9.36
C ILE A 46 8.46 -14.88 -9.44
N ARG A 47 7.25 -14.35 -9.64
CA ARG A 47 6.95 -12.91 -9.68
C ARG A 47 6.44 -12.37 -8.35
N LYS A 48 6.12 -13.25 -7.40
CA LYS A 48 5.66 -12.82 -6.09
C LYS A 48 6.80 -12.27 -5.24
N ILE A 49 6.44 -11.35 -4.36
CA ILE A 49 7.37 -10.73 -3.43
C ILE A 49 6.83 -10.83 -2.00
N ARG A 50 7.72 -10.82 -1.02
CA ARG A 50 7.39 -10.65 0.39
C ARG A 50 7.29 -9.17 0.70
N LEU A 51 6.26 -8.76 1.43
CA LEU A 51 5.98 -7.35 1.69
C LEU A 51 5.63 -7.10 3.15
N PHE A 52 6.31 -6.14 3.79
CA PHE A 52 5.80 -5.42 4.96
C PHE A 52 5.24 -4.06 4.54
N ILE A 53 4.18 -3.64 5.20
CA ILE A 53 3.55 -2.32 5.07
C ILE A 53 3.74 -1.60 6.39
N SER A 54 4.54 -0.53 6.43
CA SER A 54 4.65 0.38 7.57
C SER A 54 3.83 1.62 7.26
N THR A 55 2.89 1.99 8.12
CA THR A 55 1.83 2.95 7.83
C THR A 55 1.47 3.75 9.06
N ASP A 56 1.24 5.04 8.92
CA ASP A 56 0.73 5.93 9.96
C ASP A 56 -0.78 6.23 9.77
N ALA A 57 -1.53 5.16 9.53
CA ALA A 57 -2.89 5.05 9.02
C ALA A 57 -3.97 5.94 9.66
N LYS A 58 -3.68 6.71 10.68
CA LYS A 58 -4.62 7.67 11.28
C LYS A 58 -4.11 9.10 11.21
N ASN A 59 -2.93 9.29 10.65
CA ASN A 59 -2.38 10.63 10.44
C ASN A 59 -3.21 11.41 9.42
N GLU A 60 -3.46 10.80 8.28
CA GLU A 60 -4.34 11.31 7.20
C GLU A 60 -5.42 10.28 6.84
N ALA A 61 -5.86 10.22 5.59
CA ALA A 61 -7.00 9.39 5.18
C ALA A 61 -6.72 8.56 3.91
N ASP A 62 -5.48 8.46 3.47
CA ASP A 62 -5.08 7.75 2.24
C ASP A 62 -4.37 6.41 2.48
N ASP A 63 -3.68 6.24 3.61
CA ASP A 63 -3.08 4.97 4.03
C ASP A 63 -4.02 3.77 3.89
N GLN A 64 -5.29 3.93 4.32
CA GLN A 64 -6.29 2.88 4.32
C GLN A 64 -6.53 2.35 2.91
N PHE A 65 -6.50 3.21 1.90
CA PHE A 65 -6.64 2.83 0.49
C PHE A 65 -5.41 2.03 0.00
N ALA A 66 -4.22 2.47 0.35
CA ALA A 66 -2.97 1.77 0.00
C ALA A 66 -2.88 0.39 0.68
N ILE A 67 -3.28 0.28 1.95
CA ILE A 67 -3.36 -0.99 2.69
C ILE A 67 -4.30 -1.96 1.96
N VAL A 68 -5.51 -1.52 1.62
CA VAL A 68 -6.50 -2.35 0.92
C VAL A 68 -5.99 -2.76 -0.45
N GLN A 69 -5.41 -1.85 -1.24
CA GLN A 69 -4.82 -2.18 -2.55
C GLN A 69 -3.71 -3.23 -2.40
N ALA A 70 -2.82 -3.06 -1.43
CA ALA A 70 -1.72 -4.01 -1.20
C ALA A 70 -2.23 -5.40 -0.81
N ILE A 71 -3.19 -5.50 0.11
CA ILE A 71 -3.78 -6.78 0.54
C ILE A 71 -4.48 -7.48 -0.64
N LEU A 72 -5.19 -6.75 -1.49
CA LEU A 72 -5.88 -7.29 -2.67
C LEU A 72 -4.94 -7.59 -3.84
N THR A 73 -3.64 -7.32 -3.72
CA THR A 73 -2.67 -7.54 -4.79
C THR A 73 -2.08 -8.95 -4.75
N PRO A 74 -2.38 -9.84 -5.73
CA PRO A 74 -1.96 -11.24 -5.69
C PRO A 74 -0.44 -11.46 -5.86
N LYS A 75 0.30 -10.44 -6.29
CA LYS A 75 1.77 -10.44 -6.34
C LYS A 75 2.39 -10.43 -4.94
N PHE A 76 1.68 -9.94 -3.92
CA PHE A 76 2.25 -9.66 -2.60
C PHE A 76 1.95 -10.77 -1.60
N LYS A 77 3.00 -11.33 -1.00
CA LYS A 77 2.95 -12.16 0.19
C LYS A 77 3.12 -11.25 1.39
N ILE A 78 2.01 -10.71 1.91
CA ILE A 78 2.04 -9.78 3.05
C ILE A 78 2.58 -10.51 4.28
N LYS A 79 3.69 -10.03 4.84
CA LYS A 79 4.34 -10.57 6.04
C LYS A 79 3.90 -9.88 7.31
N GLY A 80 3.38 -8.68 7.18
CA GLY A 80 2.76 -7.92 8.25
C GLY A 80 2.48 -6.49 7.88
N ILE A 81 1.62 -5.86 8.68
CA ILE A 81 1.33 -4.44 8.65
C ILE A 81 1.82 -3.86 9.98
N ILE A 82 2.59 -2.80 9.93
CA ILE A 82 3.22 -2.17 11.09
C ILE A 82 2.61 -0.79 11.27
N SER A 83 2.05 -0.53 12.44
CA SER A 83 1.56 0.81 12.79
C SER A 83 2.74 1.70 13.14
N SER A 84 3.03 2.67 12.30
CA SER A 84 4.09 3.66 12.51
C SER A 84 3.59 4.84 13.35
N GLN A 85 4.48 5.50 14.07
CA GLN A 85 4.18 6.73 14.80
C GLN A 85 4.05 7.93 13.84
N TYR A 86 3.31 8.95 14.23
CA TYR A 86 3.23 10.27 13.59
C TYR A 86 3.21 11.41 14.63
N SER A 87 4.03 11.25 15.66
CA SER A 87 4.01 12.10 16.85
C SER A 87 4.21 13.58 16.55
N ASN A 88 5.13 13.92 15.64
CA ASN A 88 5.42 15.32 15.31
C ASN A 88 4.26 15.99 14.55
N THR A 89 3.65 15.29 13.57
CA THR A 89 2.48 15.82 12.86
C THR A 89 1.25 15.85 13.75
N ALA A 90 1.03 14.84 14.60
CA ALA A 90 -0.03 14.87 15.59
C ALA A 90 0.07 16.07 16.51
N LYS A 91 1.27 16.38 17.02
CA LYS A 91 1.53 17.57 17.83
C LYS A 91 1.26 18.86 17.05
N LEU A 92 1.71 18.94 15.79
CA LEU A 92 1.47 20.08 14.92
C LEU A 92 -0.03 20.33 14.69
N MET A 93 -0.81 19.24 14.61
CA MET A 93 -2.26 19.27 14.40
C MET A 93 -3.07 19.31 15.71
N GLU A 94 -2.42 19.52 16.87
CA GLU A 94 -3.04 19.55 18.20
C GLU A 94 -3.81 18.25 18.51
N ARG A 95 -3.25 17.11 18.10
CA ARG A 95 -3.77 15.76 18.34
C ARG A 95 -2.91 15.03 19.38
N ASN A 96 -3.34 13.81 19.75
CA ASN A 96 -2.62 12.97 20.70
C ASN A 96 -1.31 12.43 20.11
N ALA A 97 -0.20 13.10 20.36
CA ALA A 97 1.12 12.71 19.83
C ALA A 97 1.63 11.40 20.45
N GLU A 98 1.44 11.20 21.75
CA GLU A 98 1.90 10.00 22.47
C GLU A 98 1.13 8.74 22.07
N GLY A 99 -0.14 8.89 21.69
CA GLY A 99 -0.99 7.79 21.26
C GLY A 99 -1.00 7.56 19.74
N SER A 100 -0.19 8.28 18.96
CA SER A 100 -0.26 8.27 17.50
C SER A 100 -0.10 6.85 16.90
N MET A 101 0.86 6.06 17.39
CA MET A 101 1.06 4.67 16.96
C MET A 101 -0.11 3.78 17.37
N ASP A 102 -0.65 3.92 18.58
CA ASP A 102 -1.77 3.10 19.06
C ASP A 102 -3.07 3.43 18.33
N GLU A 103 -3.32 4.70 17.97
CA GLU A 103 -4.44 5.12 17.11
C GLU A 103 -4.33 4.48 15.72
N GLY A 104 -3.14 4.51 15.11
CA GLY A 104 -2.86 3.85 13.82
C GLY A 104 -3.07 2.34 13.90
N TYR A 105 -2.64 1.70 14.99
CA TYR A 105 -2.84 0.27 15.20
C TYR A 105 -4.32 -0.12 15.22
N ALA A 106 -5.13 0.63 15.98
CA ALA A 106 -6.58 0.42 16.02
C ALA A 106 -7.23 0.65 14.65
N GLU A 107 -6.76 1.66 13.90
CA GLU A 107 -7.25 1.93 12.54
C GLU A 107 -6.94 0.79 11.56
N ILE A 108 -5.70 0.27 11.58
CA ILE A 108 -5.31 -0.88 10.76
C ILE A 108 -6.17 -2.11 11.10
N GLN A 109 -6.38 -2.39 12.39
CA GLN A 109 -7.26 -3.48 12.83
C GLN A 109 -8.67 -3.32 12.27
N LYS A 110 -9.22 -2.09 12.30
CA LYS A 110 -10.54 -1.79 11.75
C LYS A 110 -10.60 -2.03 10.25
N VAL A 111 -9.64 -1.50 9.47
CA VAL A 111 -9.56 -1.70 8.02
C VAL A 111 -9.52 -3.20 7.69
N VAL A 112 -8.61 -3.95 8.32
CA VAL A 112 -8.46 -5.39 8.07
C VAL A 112 -9.73 -6.17 8.45
N SER A 113 -10.39 -5.82 9.56
CA SER A 113 -11.63 -6.46 9.98
C SER A 113 -12.80 -6.23 9.00
N LEU A 114 -12.87 -5.06 8.38
CA LEU A 114 -13.92 -4.72 7.41
C LEU A 114 -13.72 -5.41 6.04
N MET A 115 -12.52 -5.91 5.77
CA MET A 115 -12.22 -6.67 4.56
C MET A 115 -12.72 -8.12 4.60
N ASP A 116 -13.10 -8.64 5.77
CA ASP A 116 -13.62 -10.01 5.96
C ASP A 116 -12.74 -11.09 5.30
N LEU A 117 -11.45 -11.02 5.57
CA LEU A 117 -10.43 -11.90 4.97
C LEU A 117 -10.43 -13.27 5.63
N ALA A 118 -10.36 -14.35 4.84
CA ALA A 118 -10.21 -15.72 5.35
C ALA A 118 -8.91 -15.90 6.15
N THR A 119 -7.85 -15.18 5.77
CA THR A 119 -6.55 -15.18 6.47
C THR A 119 -6.04 -13.75 6.55
N PRO A 120 -6.37 -13.00 7.62
CA PRO A 120 -5.89 -11.64 7.79
C PRO A 120 -4.38 -11.61 8.01
N PRO A 121 -3.68 -10.56 7.52
CA PRO A 121 -2.26 -10.37 7.81
C PRO A 121 -2.02 -10.08 9.29
N ALA A 122 -0.84 -10.42 9.80
CA ALA A 122 -0.40 -10.01 11.13
C ALA A 122 -0.26 -8.48 11.20
N ILE A 123 -0.64 -7.90 12.33
CA ILE A 123 -0.49 -6.47 12.61
C ILE A 123 0.46 -6.33 13.80
N TYR A 124 1.44 -5.44 13.67
CA TYR A 124 2.48 -5.22 14.68
C TYR A 124 2.45 -3.78 15.19
N HIS A 125 2.69 -3.63 16.47
CA HIS A 125 2.99 -2.31 17.02
C HIS A 125 4.37 -1.87 16.52
N GLY A 126 4.42 -0.68 15.94
CA GLY A 126 5.66 -0.02 15.53
C GLY A 126 6.31 0.75 16.66
N ALA A 127 7.30 1.54 16.32
CA ALA A 127 7.96 2.47 17.22
C ALA A 127 6.97 3.52 17.75
N LYS A 128 7.03 3.82 19.05
CA LYS A 128 6.17 4.86 19.65
C LYS A 128 6.65 6.28 19.35
N HIS A 129 7.95 6.43 19.15
CA HIS A 129 8.60 7.72 18.93
C HIS A 129 9.57 7.64 17.75
N ALA A 130 9.97 8.79 17.25
CA ALA A 130 11.11 8.91 16.35
C ALA A 130 12.38 8.37 17.01
N ILE A 131 13.33 7.85 16.23
CA ILE A 131 14.63 7.46 16.81
C ILE A 131 15.34 8.68 17.39
N LYS A 132 15.95 8.48 18.55
CA LYS A 132 16.64 9.56 19.29
C LYS A 132 17.79 10.17 18.47
N ASP A 133 18.50 9.32 17.75
CA ASP A 133 19.65 9.68 16.92
C ASP A 133 19.89 8.59 15.84
N GLU A 134 20.82 8.81 14.94
CA GLU A 134 21.13 7.87 13.86
C GLU A 134 21.86 6.57 14.31
N LYS A 135 22.01 6.33 15.61
CA LYS A 135 22.72 5.17 16.15
C LYS A 135 21.88 4.33 17.10
N THR A 136 20.80 4.88 17.62
CA THR A 136 19.97 4.25 18.65
C THR A 136 18.64 3.83 18.04
N ALA A 137 18.35 2.52 18.02
CA ALA A 137 17.07 1.99 17.55
C ALA A 137 15.96 2.31 18.54
N GLU A 138 14.79 2.70 18.04
CA GLU A 138 13.53 2.66 18.79
C GLU A 138 12.92 1.26 18.60
N VAL A 139 13.11 0.39 19.59
CA VAL A 139 12.81 -1.04 19.46
C VAL A 139 11.30 -1.29 19.49
N SER A 140 10.76 -1.87 18.41
CA SER A 140 9.34 -2.21 18.27
C SER A 140 9.12 -3.68 17.89
N GLU A 141 7.87 -4.14 17.97
CA GLU A 141 7.46 -5.45 17.42
C GLU A 141 7.66 -5.46 15.90
N GLY A 142 7.28 -4.38 15.22
CA GLY A 142 7.44 -4.23 13.78
C GLY A 142 8.89 -4.33 13.33
N ALA A 143 9.80 -3.61 13.99
CA ALA A 143 11.23 -3.67 13.69
C ALA A 143 11.79 -5.10 13.87
N LYS A 144 11.42 -5.79 14.96
CA LYS A 144 11.81 -7.19 15.20
C LYS A 144 11.24 -8.13 14.14
N ALA A 145 9.99 -7.93 13.71
CA ALA A 145 9.35 -8.74 12.67
C ALA A 145 10.06 -8.60 11.31
N ILE A 146 10.47 -7.37 10.95
CA ILE A 146 11.28 -7.12 9.74
C ILE A 146 12.60 -7.88 9.81
N VAL A 147 13.34 -7.78 10.94
CA VAL A 147 14.59 -8.50 11.13
C VAL A 147 14.38 -10.02 11.02
N ALA A 148 13.41 -10.55 11.74
CA ALA A 148 13.13 -12.00 11.74
C ALA A 148 12.80 -12.53 10.34
N GLU A 149 12.01 -11.80 9.55
CA GLU A 149 11.66 -12.21 8.19
C GLU A 149 12.84 -12.06 7.22
N ALA A 150 13.61 -10.97 7.33
CA ALA A 150 14.77 -10.72 6.48
C ALA A 150 15.88 -11.75 6.69
N MET A 151 16.03 -12.26 7.93
CA MET A 151 17.08 -13.23 8.26
C MET A 151 16.73 -14.69 7.92
N LYS A 152 15.50 -14.97 7.45
CA LYS A 152 15.15 -16.30 6.92
C LYS A 152 15.94 -16.63 5.66
N ASP A 153 16.20 -17.92 5.43
CA ASP A 153 16.73 -18.41 4.16
C ASP A 153 15.61 -18.57 3.13
N ASP A 154 15.07 -17.41 2.70
CA ASP A 154 14.03 -17.31 1.67
C ASP A 154 14.54 -16.39 0.55
N LYS A 155 14.61 -16.93 -0.67
CA LYS A 155 15.12 -16.22 -1.86
C LYS A 155 14.08 -15.29 -2.48
N THR A 156 12.81 -15.37 -2.05
CA THR A 156 11.77 -14.45 -2.51
C THR A 156 12.13 -13.03 -2.09
N PRO A 157 12.17 -12.05 -3.01
CA PRO A 157 12.53 -10.67 -2.66
C PRO A 157 11.67 -10.11 -1.54
N LEU A 158 12.29 -9.38 -0.60
CA LEU A 158 11.61 -8.74 0.52
C LEU A 158 11.64 -7.22 0.35
N TYR A 159 10.45 -6.64 0.37
CA TYR A 159 10.24 -5.20 0.35
C TYR A 159 9.59 -4.73 1.64
N VAL A 160 9.95 -3.54 2.07
CA VAL A 160 9.24 -2.79 3.11
C VAL A 160 8.77 -1.49 2.48
N ILE A 161 7.46 -1.32 2.33
CA ILE A 161 6.88 -0.03 1.95
C ILE A 161 6.61 0.77 3.22
N SER A 162 7.08 2.01 3.26
CA SER A 162 6.80 2.96 4.35
C SER A 162 5.93 4.07 3.79
N LEU A 163 4.68 4.11 4.24
CA LEU A 163 3.66 5.10 3.88
C LEU A 163 3.78 6.33 4.78
N GLY A 164 4.25 6.13 6.02
CA GLY A 164 4.59 7.14 7.02
C GLY A 164 6.11 7.31 7.20
N PRO A 165 6.55 7.75 8.39
CA PRO A 165 7.97 7.82 8.73
C PRO A 165 8.62 6.44 8.69
N ILE A 166 9.89 6.40 8.30
CA ILE A 166 10.63 5.15 8.08
C ILE A 166 11.30 4.59 9.36
N THR A 167 10.75 4.95 10.52
CA THR A 167 11.29 4.68 11.85
C THR A 167 11.52 3.20 12.13
N ASP A 168 10.53 2.36 11.83
CA ASP A 168 10.61 0.92 12.11
C ASP A 168 11.65 0.20 11.25
N LEU A 169 11.77 0.58 9.97
CA LEU A 169 12.79 0.02 9.10
C LEU A 169 14.20 0.48 9.50
N ALA A 170 14.34 1.75 9.89
CA ALA A 170 15.61 2.27 10.41
C ALA A 170 16.01 1.55 11.71
N SER A 171 15.07 1.34 12.60
CA SER A 171 15.29 0.59 13.85
C SER A 171 15.65 -0.86 13.56
N ALA A 172 14.98 -1.53 12.62
CA ALA A 172 15.33 -2.88 12.20
C ALA A 172 16.78 -2.96 11.66
N TYR A 173 17.17 -1.98 10.84
CA TYR A 173 18.54 -1.91 10.33
C TYR A 173 19.58 -1.64 11.44
N LEU A 174 19.27 -0.78 12.40
CA LEU A 174 20.18 -0.52 13.54
C LEU A 174 20.32 -1.75 14.45
N LEU A 175 19.26 -2.57 14.58
CA LEU A 175 19.28 -3.83 15.33
C LEU A 175 20.09 -4.92 14.63
N GLU A 176 19.94 -5.05 13.30
CA GLU A 176 20.61 -6.07 12.48
C GLU A 176 20.99 -5.48 11.11
N PRO A 177 22.20 -4.90 10.99
CA PRO A 177 22.64 -4.26 9.75
C PRO A 177 22.73 -5.18 8.52
N LYS A 178 22.77 -6.50 8.70
CA LYS A 178 22.79 -7.46 7.60
C LYS A 178 21.50 -7.50 6.79
N ILE A 179 20.41 -6.97 7.31
CA ILE A 179 19.17 -6.87 6.54
C ILE A 179 19.29 -5.94 5.33
N ALA A 180 20.30 -5.05 5.31
CA ALA A 180 20.54 -4.14 4.19
C ALA A 180 20.79 -4.84 2.85
N ASP A 181 21.30 -6.06 2.87
CA ASP A 181 21.54 -6.86 1.67
C ASP A 181 20.33 -7.73 1.28
N LYS A 182 19.23 -7.67 2.06
CA LYS A 182 18.07 -8.57 1.94
C LYS A 182 16.74 -7.84 1.75
N VAL A 183 16.71 -6.56 2.06
CA VAL A 183 15.49 -5.73 2.04
C VAL A 183 15.64 -4.58 1.06
N THR A 184 14.61 -4.32 0.29
CA THR A 184 14.47 -3.07 -0.48
C THR A 184 13.46 -2.17 0.22
N ALA A 185 13.88 -0.95 0.56
CA ALA A 185 13.01 0.08 1.10
C ALA A 185 12.28 0.80 -0.03
N VAL A 186 10.95 0.93 0.07
CA VAL A 186 10.14 1.82 -0.77
C VAL A 186 9.50 2.84 0.15
N TRP A 187 9.72 4.12 -0.10
CA TRP A 187 9.29 5.16 0.83
C TRP A 187 8.53 6.28 0.14
N ILE A 188 7.34 6.53 0.63
CA ILE A 188 6.58 7.76 0.36
C ILE A 188 7.14 8.82 1.30
N GLY A 189 7.95 9.75 0.78
CA GLY A 189 8.52 10.74 1.67
C GLY A 189 9.62 11.60 1.06
N GLY A 190 9.90 12.68 1.78
CA GLY A 190 10.83 13.72 1.37
C GLY A 190 10.20 14.79 0.48
N GLY A 191 10.73 16.00 0.59
CA GLY A 191 10.29 17.13 -0.21
C GLY A 191 10.64 17.00 -1.70
N ASP A 192 10.32 18.00 -2.47
CA ASP A 192 10.46 17.97 -3.93
C ASP A 192 11.93 17.84 -4.34
N TYR A 193 12.24 16.81 -5.11
CA TYR A 193 13.59 16.59 -5.60
C TYR A 193 13.93 17.61 -6.71
N PRO A 194 15.16 18.19 -6.78
CA PRO A 194 16.34 17.89 -5.96
C PRO A 194 16.54 18.81 -4.74
N LYS A 195 15.67 19.75 -4.47
CA LYS A 195 15.85 20.74 -3.40
C LYS A 195 15.51 20.16 -2.02
N GLY A 196 14.43 19.38 -1.92
CA GLY A 196 13.86 18.95 -0.66
C GLY A 196 12.94 20.02 -0.05
N GLY A 197 12.91 20.03 1.26
CA GLY A 197 12.06 20.90 2.05
C GLY A 197 11.12 20.09 2.93
N TRP A 198 10.29 20.78 3.68
CA TRP A 198 9.37 20.17 4.63
C TRP A 198 8.40 19.20 3.94
N GLU A 199 8.25 18.03 4.53
CA GLU A 199 7.34 16.96 4.10
C GLU A 199 6.93 16.14 5.34
N TYR A 200 5.69 15.63 5.37
CA TYR A 200 5.05 15.04 6.56
C TYR A 200 5.81 13.84 7.12
N ASN A 201 6.11 12.86 6.29
CA ASN A 201 6.77 11.62 6.72
C ASN A 201 8.21 11.86 7.14
N LEU A 202 8.92 12.71 6.39
CA LEU A 202 10.26 13.16 6.75
C LEU A 202 10.27 13.97 8.07
N PHE A 203 9.27 14.85 8.26
CA PHE A 203 9.16 15.65 9.49
C PHE A 203 8.96 14.78 10.74
N ASN A 204 8.28 13.66 10.61
CA ASN A 204 8.06 12.74 11.72
C ASN A 204 9.35 12.04 12.19
N ASP A 205 10.31 11.72 11.29
CA ASP A 205 11.60 11.15 11.68
C ASP A 205 12.71 11.36 10.63
N PRO A 206 13.35 12.54 10.57
CA PRO A 206 14.44 12.78 9.64
C PRO A 206 15.71 11.97 9.96
N SER A 207 15.90 11.59 11.23
CA SER A 207 17.03 10.74 11.64
C SER A 207 16.89 9.32 11.06
N ALA A 208 15.71 8.73 11.11
CA ALA A 208 15.44 7.43 10.52
C ALA A 208 15.63 7.43 9.00
N ALA A 209 15.15 8.47 8.32
CA ALA A 209 15.39 8.65 6.89
C ALA A 209 16.90 8.68 6.60
N ASN A 210 17.67 9.45 7.36
CA ASN A 210 19.12 9.50 7.22
C ASN A 210 19.82 8.14 7.46
N VAL A 211 19.37 7.37 8.45
CA VAL A 211 19.91 6.01 8.71
C VAL A 211 19.75 5.13 7.46
N ILE A 212 18.55 5.07 6.89
CA ILE A 212 18.27 4.22 5.71
C ILE A 212 19.01 4.73 4.48
N PHE A 213 19.03 6.03 4.24
CA PHE A 213 19.69 6.60 3.07
C PHE A 213 21.22 6.42 3.14
N LYS A 214 21.83 6.49 4.33
CA LYS A 214 23.27 6.21 4.54
C LYS A 214 23.61 4.72 4.51
N SER A 215 22.66 3.83 4.76
CA SER A 215 22.86 2.38 4.76
C SER A 215 23.19 1.84 3.36
N LYS A 216 23.55 0.55 3.24
CA LYS A 216 23.71 -0.13 1.95
C LYS A 216 22.37 -0.58 1.33
N MET A 217 21.27 -0.51 2.09
CA MET A 217 19.95 -0.95 1.65
C MET A 217 19.53 -0.24 0.37
N PRO A 218 19.02 -0.95 -0.66
CA PRO A 218 18.38 -0.32 -1.81
C PRO A 218 17.19 0.54 -1.38
N VAL A 219 17.09 1.76 -1.92
CA VAL A 219 16.02 2.71 -1.59
C VAL A 219 15.32 3.16 -2.86
N TRP A 220 14.01 3.05 -2.88
CA TRP A 220 13.10 3.62 -3.87
C TRP A 220 12.31 4.72 -3.21
N GLN A 221 12.54 5.95 -3.60
CA GLN A 221 11.89 7.12 -3.02
C GLN A 221 10.81 7.65 -3.95
N VAL A 222 9.62 7.87 -3.41
CA VAL A 222 8.53 8.60 -4.08
C VAL A 222 8.34 9.93 -3.35
N PRO A 223 8.93 11.03 -3.84
CA PRO A 223 8.90 12.33 -3.17
C PRO A 223 7.56 13.04 -3.33
N ARG A 224 7.33 14.10 -2.53
CA ARG A 224 6.08 14.87 -2.47
C ARG A 224 5.54 15.30 -3.84
N ALA A 225 6.38 15.81 -4.72
CA ALA A 225 5.93 16.25 -6.06
C ALA A 225 5.30 15.13 -6.89
N VAL A 226 5.61 13.86 -6.58
CA VAL A 226 5.07 12.70 -7.29
C VAL A 226 3.82 12.18 -6.60
N TYR A 227 3.89 11.87 -5.30
CA TYR A 227 2.76 11.27 -4.60
C TYR A 227 1.55 12.21 -4.51
N SER A 228 1.76 13.52 -4.44
CA SER A 228 0.65 14.49 -4.41
C SER A 228 -0.13 14.61 -5.72
N THR A 229 0.34 13.98 -6.80
CA THR A 229 -0.40 13.90 -8.07
C THR A 229 -1.51 12.85 -8.08
N MET A 230 -1.58 11.98 -7.07
CA MET A 230 -2.61 10.92 -6.94
C MET A 230 -3.96 11.50 -6.53
N ARG A 231 -4.44 12.46 -7.30
CA ARG A 231 -5.67 13.21 -7.00
C ARG A 231 -6.91 12.42 -7.41
N THR A 232 -7.89 12.38 -6.51
CA THR A 232 -9.21 11.83 -6.76
C THR A 232 -10.28 12.79 -6.28
N SER A 233 -11.47 12.77 -6.88
CA SER A 233 -12.61 13.50 -6.37
C SER A 233 -13.40 12.65 -5.37
N LEU A 234 -14.07 13.30 -4.41
CA LEU A 234 -14.99 12.61 -3.50
C LEU A 234 -16.14 11.95 -4.27
N SER A 235 -16.58 12.57 -5.37
CA SER A 235 -17.58 11.97 -6.27
C SER A 235 -17.08 10.67 -6.91
N GLU A 236 -15.81 10.62 -7.33
CA GLU A 236 -15.20 9.41 -7.88
C GLU A 236 -15.13 8.29 -6.84
N ILE A 237 -14.65 8.59 -5.63
CA ILE A 237 -14.62 7.61 -4.53
C ILE A 237 -16.04 7.18 -4.14
N SER A 238 -17.02 8.10 -4.11
CA SER A 238 -18.42 7.79 -3.84
C SER A 238 -19.00 6.82 -4.87
N TYR A 239 -18.62 6.95 -6.12
CA TYR A 239 -19.08 6.09 -7.21
C TYR A 239 -18.34 4.76 -7.31
N LYS A 240 -16.98 4.81 -7.26
CA LYS A 240 -16.12 3.65 -7.52
C LYS A 240 -15.75 2.83 -6.29
N VAL A 241 -15.86 3.39 -5.08
CA VAL A 241 -15.41 2.73 -3.85
C VAL A 241 -16.54 2.49 -2.87
N LYS A 242 -17.32 3.51 -2.54
CA LYS A 242 -18.38 3.42 -1.52
C LYS A 242 -19.33 2.23 -1.66
N PRO A 243 -19.83 1.84 -2.88
CA PRO A 243 -20.78 0.75 -3.02
C PRO A 243 -20.21 -0.65 -2.75
N HIS A 244 -18.90 -0.76 -2.56
CA HIS A 244 -18.17 -2.03 -2.57
C HIS A 244 -17.90 -2.56 -1.16
N GLY A 245 -18.92 -3.12 -0.54
CA GLY A 245 -18.87 -3.76 0.77
C GLY A 245 -18.66 -2.79 1.94
N LYS A 246 -18.50 -3.33 3.14
CA LYS A 246 -18.27 -2.53 4.35
C LYS A 246 -16.96 -1.75 4.26
N ILE A 247 -15.94 -2.33 3.64
CA ILE A 247 -14.64 -1.67 3.48
C ILE A 247 -14.76 -0.46 2.56
N GLY A 248 -15.44 -0.58 1.42
CA GLY A 248 -15.60 0.54 0.48
C GLY A 248 -16.40 1.70 1.11
N GLU A 249 -17.46 1.41 1.84
CA GLU A 249 -18.21 2.42 2.58
C GLU A 249 -17.35 3.11 3.64
N TYR A 250 -16.54 2.34 4.37
CA TYR A 250 -15.64 2.89 5.38
C TYR A 250 -14.57 3.80 4.77
N LEU A 251 -13.92 3.36 3.69
CA LEU A 251 -12.91 4.15 2.98
C LEU A 251 -13.47 5.52 2.54
N PHE A 252 -14.70 5.53 2.01
CA PHE A 252 -15.38 6.76 1.63
C PHE A 252 -15.68 7.64 2.86
N THR A 253 -16.31 7.07 3.89
CA THR A 253 -16.78 7.83 5.05
C THR A 253 -15.60 8.46 5.81
N GLN A 254 -14.56 7.70 6.10
CA GLN A 254 -13.38 8.21 6.82
C GLN A 254 -12.66 9.31 6.04
N MET A 255 -12.64 9.22 4.70
CA MET A 255 -12.08 10.27 3.84
C MET A 255 -12.91 11.56 3.91
N VAL A 256 -14.24 11.44 3.87
CA VAL A 256 -15.14 12.61 3.98
C VAL A 256 -15.00 13.26 5.35
N ASP A 257 -15.00 12.47 6.42
CA ASP A 257 -14.86 12.95 7.80
C ASP A 257 -13.53 13.69 8.01
N PHE A 258 -12.44 13.12 7.50
CA PHE A 258 -11.12 13.75 7.59
C PHE A 258 -11.04 15.04 6.74
N ASN A 259 -11.59 15.02 5.54
CA ASN A 259 -11.64 16.18 4.64
C ASN A 259 -12.44 17.34 5.29
N GLU A 260 -13.57 17.04 5.90
CA GLU A 260 -14.39 18.02 6.63
C GLU A 260 -13.62 18.58 7.83
N TRP A 261 -13.03 17.70 8.65
CA TRP A 261 -12.22 18.13 9.79
C TRP A 261 -11.05 19.03 9.36
N ALA A 262 -10.29 18.62 8.33
CA ALA A 262 -9.16 19.40 7.82
C ALA A 262 -9.58 20.76 7.25
N SER A 263 -10.73 20.82 6.57
CA SER A 263 -11.29 22.06 6.01
C SER A 263 -11.68 23.05 7.08
N ASN A 264 -12.26 22.56 8.17
CA ASN A 264 -12.71 23.39 9.30
C ASN A 264 -11.56 23.82 10.21
N LYS A 265 -10.64 22.88 10.54
CA LYS A 265 -9.54 23.14 11.47
C LYS A 265 -8.42 23.97 10.83
N PHE A 266 -8.14 23.75 9.55
CA PHE A 266 -7.01 24.36 8.84
C PHE A 266 -7.44 25.02 7.50
N PRO A 267 -8.29 26.05 7.53
CA PRO A 267 -8.85 26.66 6.33
C PRO A 267 -7.78 27.29 5.41
N THR A 268 -6.63 27.64 5.97
CA THR A 268 -5.53 28.32 5.23
C THR A 268 -4.46 27.34 4.73
N LEU A 269 -4.45 26.09 5.18
CA LEU A 269 -3.51 25.10 4.65
C LEU A 269 -3.81 24.79 3.19
N ASN A 270 -2.76 24.66 2.40
CA ASN A 270 -2.86 24.28 0.99
C ASN A 270 -2.99 22.75 0.83
N TRP A 271 -3.98 22.18 1.51
CA TRP A 271 -4.38 20.78 1.33
C TRP A 271 -5.49 20.65 0.30
N PRO A 272 -5.58 19.51 -0.42
CA PRO A 272 -6.81 19.16 -1.10
C PRO A 272 -7.92 19.09 -0.07
N LYS A 273 -9.03 19.76 -0.31
CA LYS A 273 -10.21 19.76 0.57
C LYS A 273 -11.45 20.15 -0.23
N GLY A 274 -12.61 19.91 0.37
CA GLY A 274 -13.86 20.04 -0.32
C GLY A 274 -14.12 18.85 -1.25
N GLU A 275 -14.06 19.04 -2.55
CA GLU A 275 -14.44 17.99 -3.52
C GLU A 275 -13.32 17.01 -3.89
N SER A 276 -12.12 17.15 -3.35
CA SER A 276 -11.00 16.30 -3.72
C SER A 276 -10.07 15.96 -2.57
N TRP A 277 -9.36 14.84 -2.71
CA TRP A 277 -8.24 14.45 -1.86
C TRP A 277 -7.09 13.88 -2.68
N SER A 278 -5.93 13.64 -2.04
CA SER A 278 -4.81 12.94 -2.65
C SER A 278 -4.63 11.58 -1.98
N LEU A 279 -4.59 10.50 -2.77
CA LEU A 279 -4.27 9.15 -2.30
C LEU A 279 -2.76 8.91 -2.46
N GLY A 280 -1.97 9.72 -1.73
CA GLY A 280 -0.52 9.85 -1.88
C GLY A 280 0.28 8.59 -1.55
N ASP A 281 -0.29 7.66 -0.83
CA ASP A 281 0.38 6.41 -0.43
C ASP A 281 0.28 5.28 -1.46
N ASN A 282 -0.72 5.32 -2.34
CA ASN A 282 -0.92 4.28 -3.34
C ASN A 282 0.27 4.08 -4.30
N PRO A 283 1.10 5.10 -4.64
CA PRO A 283 2.31 4.87 -5.42
C PRO A 283 3.28 3.85 -4.83
N ALA A 284 3.38 3.71 -3.50
CA ALA A 284 4.23 2.69 -2.89
C ALA A 284 3.82 1.26 -3.28
N VAL A 285 2.54 1.07 -3.57
CA VAL A 285 1.99 -0.19 -4.08
C VAL A 285 2.23 -0.33 -5.58
N SER A 286 1.88 0.69 -6.36
CA SER A 286 1.90 0.61 -7.82
C SER A 286 3.31 0.52 -8.41
N VAL A 287 4.33 1.13 -7.80
CA VAL A 287 5.73 0.97 -8.24
C VAL A 287 6.26 -0.46 -8.07
N LEU A 288 5.63 -1.26 -7.22
CA LEU A 288 5.92 -2.69 -7.07
C LEU A 288 5.10 -3.57 -8.04
N LEU A 289 4.02 -3.05 -8.61
CA LEU A 289 3.25 -3.74 -9.66
C LEU A 289 3.94 -3.60 -11.00
N ASP A 290 4.34 -2.40 -11.34
CA ASP A 290 5.02 -2.04 -12.58
C ASP A 290 6.25 -1.18 -12.24
N GLU A 291 7.43 -1.75 -12.43
CA GLU A 291 8.72 -1.06 -12.25
C GLU A 291 9.02 -0.09 -13.38
N HIS A 292 8.05 0.68 -13.76
CA HIS A 292 8.06 1.62 -14.87
C HIS A 292 9.39 2.42 -14.98
N GLU A 293 10.31 1.96 -15.81
CA GLU A 293 11.68 2.50 -15.91
C GLU A 293 11.74 3.98 -16.33
N TYR A 294 10.70 4.46 -17.00
CA TYR A 294 10.58 5.89 -17.38
C TYR A 294 10.12 6.78 -16.22
N GLY A 295 9.67 6.19 -15.12
CA GLY A 295 9.14 6.92 -13.96
C GLY A 295 10.21 7.30 -12.95
N TYR A 296 11.44 6.77 -13.03
CA TYR A 296 12.48 7.03 -12.05
C TYR A 296 13.85 7.31 -12.67
N LYS A 297 14.75 7.82 -11.84
CA LYS A 297 16.17 7.96 -12.14
C LYS A 297 16.99 7.51 -10.94
N ASP A 298 18.10 6.82 -11.23
CA ASP A 298 19.11 6.55 -10.22
C ASP A 298 19.90 7.81 -9.93
N GLN A 299 19.83 8.26 -8.68
CA GLN A 299 20.47 9.48 -8.20
C GLN A 299 21.53 9.15 -7.16
N PRO A 300 22.60 9.94 -7.05
CA PRO A 300 23.50 9.87 -5.90
C PRO A 300 22.68 10.01 -4.61
N VAL A 301 23.04 9.24 -3.58
CA VAL A 301 22.35 9.32 -2.29
C VAL A 301 22.56 10.69 -1.64
N TYR A 302 21.52 11.16 -0.99
CA TYR A 302 21.53 12.38 -0.18
C TYR A 302 21.23 12.04 1.27
N VAL A 303 21.43 13.01 2.14
CA VAL A 303 20.93 13.04 3.51
C VAL A 303 20.03 14.24 3.68
N PHE A 304 19.19 14.20 4.68
CA PHE A 304 18.24 15.27 4.97
C PHE A 304 18.80 16.18 6.06
N ASP A 305 18.77 17.47 5.83
CA ASP A 305 19.01 18.43 6.89
C ASP A 305 17.87 18.37 7.90
N GLN A 306 18.20 18.24 9.19
CA GLN A 306 17.18 18.08 10.23
C GLN A 306 16.45 19.39 10.62
N LYS A 307 16.92 20.54 10.09
CA LYS A 307 16.31 21.86 10.41
C LYS A 307 15.35 22.32 9.31
N ASN A 308 15.78 22.20 8.04
CA ASN A 308 15.01 22.70 6.91
C ASN A 308 14.56 21.61 5.93
N PHE A 309 14.92 20.32 6.22
CA PHE A 309 14.55 19.14 5.45
C PHE A 309 15.04 19.15 3.98
N GLU A 310 16.00 20.00 3.65
CA GLU A 310 16.60 20.04 2.32
C GLU A 310 17.55 18.86 2.12
N TYR A 311 17.69 18.44 0.85
CA TYR A 311 18.66 17.42 0.48
C TYR A 311 20.07 17.98 0.54
N LYS A 312 20.96 17.27 1.24
CA LYS A 312 22.39 17.56 1.30
C LYS A 312 23.18 16.43 0.68
N LYS A 313 24.21 16.78 -0.10
CA LYS A 313 25.13 15.80 -0.68
C LYS A 313 25.76 14.96 0.41
N PHE A 314 25.79 13.65 0.19
CA PHE A 314 26.46 12.69 1.05
C PHE A 314 27.56 11.98 0.25
N LYS A 315 28.77 11.91 0.80
CA LYS A 315 29.90 11.29 0.12
C LYS A 315 29.76 9.76 0.14
N SER A 316 29.19 9.21 -0.91
CA SER A 316 28.97 7.78 -1.10
C SER A 316 28.91 7.45 -2.58
N ASN A 317 29.26 6.20 -2.93
CA ASN A 317 29.04 5.66 -4.28
C ASN A 317 27.64 5.05 -4.45
N LYS A 318 26.84 5.01 -3.37
CA LYS A 318 25.47 4.50 -3.41
C LYS A 318 24.61 5.40 -4.29
N LYS A 319 23.77 4.75 -5.09
CA LYS A 319 22.66 5.39 -5.78
C LYS A 319 21.34 4.93 -5.16
N ILE A 320 20.36 5.79 -5.23
CA ILE A 320 18.98 5.50 -4.84
C ILE A 320 18.07 5.73 -6.07
N ARG A 321 16.98 4.99 -6.14
CA ARG A 321 15.95 5.21 -7.15
C ARG A 321 15.04 6.33 -6.67
N VAL A 322 14.96 7.44 -7.44
CA VAL A 322 14.05 8.55 -7.14
C VAL A 322 13.01 8.62 -8.25
N TYR A 323 11.76 8.44 -7.90
CA TYR A 323 10.66 8.57 -8.83
C TYR A 323 10.40 10.06 -9.14
N HIS A 324 10.15 10.36 -10.39
CA HIS A 324 9.74 11.68 -10.87
C HIS A 324 8.38 11.63 -11.56
N TYR A 325 7.86 10.42 -11.76
CA TYR A 325 6.53 10.15 -12.29
C TYR A 325 6.04 8.79 -11.83
N VAL A 326 4.80 8.71 -11.45
CA VAL A 326 4.01 7.48 -11.28
C VAL A 326 2.67 7.75 -11.93
N ASP A 327 2.17 6.85 -12.77
CA ASP A 327 0.91 7.04 -13.50
C ASP A 327 -0.28 7.04 -12.53
N PRO A 328 -0.96 8.20 -12.32
CA PRO A 328 -2.09 8.28 -11.41
C PRO A 328 -3.26 7.41 -11.86
N ARG A 329 -3.53 7.36 -13.17
CA ARG A 329 -4.61 6.54 -13.71
C ARG A 329 -4.36 5.06 -13.43
N PHE A 330 -3.16 4.55 -13.75
CA PHE A 330 -2.82 3.16 -13.47
C PHE A 330 -2.95 2.85 -11.97
N THR A 331 -2.38 3.71 -11.12
CA THR A 331 -2.37 3.53 -9.66
C THR A 331 -3.77 3.49 -9.08
N LEU A 332 -4.62 4.45 -9.42
CA LEU A 332 -5.95 4.60 -8.84
C LEU A 332 -6.95 3.61 -9.44
N GLU A 333 -6.93 3.40 -10.75
CA GLU A 333 -7.85 2.45 -11.40
C GLU A 333 -7.54 0.99 -11.02
N ASP A 334 -6.27 0.61 -10.81
CA ASP A 334 -5.91 -0.70 -10.27
C ASP A 334 -6.54 -0.94 -8.90
N MET A 335 -6.46 0.06 -8.02
CA MET A 335 -7.08 -0.01 -6.69
C MET A 335 -8.60 -0.08 -6.78
N PHE A 336 -9.24 0.81 -7.53
CA PHE A 336 -10.70 0.82 -7.70
C PHE A 336 -11.21 -0.50 -8.27
N ALA A 337 -10.54 -1.04 -9.29
CA ALA A 337 -10.90 -2.32 -9.90
C ALA A 337 -10.76 -3.47 -8.90
N LYS A 338 -9.68 -3.53 -8.12
CA LYS A 338 -9.47 -4.56 -7.11
C LYS A 338 -10.56 -4.53 -6.03
N ILE A 339 -10.92 -3.34 -5.55
CA ILE A 339 -12.00 -3.18 -4.57
C ILE A 339 -13.33 -3.65 -5.16
N ALA A 340 -13.68 -3.20 -6.37
CA ALA A 340 -14.92 -3.54 -7.02
C ALA A 340 -15.05 -5.05 -7.31
N LEU A 341 -13.97 -5.69 -7.72
CA LEU A 341 -13.93 -7.13 -8.00
C LEU A 341 -13.97 -7.96 -6.70
N ALA A 342 -13.29 -7.51 -5.64
CA ALA A 342 -13.27 -8.22 -4.37
C ALA A 342 -14.59 -8.08 -3.60
N TYR A 343 -15.25 -6.94 -3.73
CA TYR A 343 -16.48 -6.59 -3.03
C TYR A 343 -17.53 -6.06 -4.01
N PRO A 344 -18.16 -6.92 -4.84
CA PRO A 344 -19.16 -6.48 -5.80
C PRO A 344 -20.28 -5.68 -5.14
N ALA A 345 -20.71 -4.59 -5.77
CA ALA A 345 -21.87 -3.83 -5.32
C ALA A 345 -23.11 -4.75 -5.30
N LYS A 346 -23.94 -4.56 -4.27
CA LYS A 346 -25.19 -5.31 -4.13
C LYS A 346 -26.29 -4.73 -5.01
#